data_e32ee405b714e53c6074f0d5f01839b2
#
_entry.id   e32ee405b714e53c6074f0d5f01839b2
#
_cell.length_a   1.000
_cell.length_b   1.000
_cell.length_c   1.000
_cell.angle_alpha   90.00
_cell.angle_beta   90.00
_cell.angle_gamma   90.00
#
_symmetry.space_group_name_H-M   'P 1'
#
loop_
_entity.id
_entity.type
_entity.pdbx_description
1 polymer ?
#
loop_
_entity_poly.entity_id
_entity_poly.type
_entity_poly.pdbx_seq_one_letter_code
_entity_poly.pdbx_strand_id
1 'polypeptide(L)'
;MKHTISVLVENHAGVLSRISGLFSRRGFNIDSLAVGVTDNPEISRITIVAEGNDYTVEQIEKQLNKLIDVIKVRTLPAHEFLQRELLMIKINVGADKRSEIMTIAEIMNAKIIDLTHTTVTLELSDTTYHIARFEEMLKPYGITEIVRTGAIAIQKGSDALQVKK
;
A
#
# COMPACT_ATOMS: atom_id res chain seq x y z
N MET A 1 -7.19 -0.61 -15.53
CA MET A 1 -7.44 -1.46 -14.34
C MET A 1 -6.20 -1.40 -13.46
N LYS A 2 -6.39 -1.55 -12.13
CA LYS A 2 -5.26 -1.63 -11.18
C LYS A 2 -4.85 -3.08 -10.97
N HIS A 3 -3.56 -3.32 -11.03
CA HIS A 3 -2.97 -4.64 -10.81
C HIS A 3 -2.00 -4.58 -9.64
N THR A 4 -1.98 -5.65 -8.85
CA THR A 4 -1.09 -5.78 -7.70
C THR A 4 0.01 -6.78 -8.00
N ILE A 5 1.25 -6.32 -7.98
CA ILE A 5 2.44 -7.10 -8.32
C ILE A 5 3.29 -7.25 -7.06
N SER A 6 3.65 -8.48 -6.73
CA SER A 6 4.53 -8.79 -5.61
C SER A 6 5.90 -9.23 -6.14
N VAL A 7 6.96 -8.61 -5.63
CA VAL A 7 8.33 -8.82 -6.08
C VAL A 7 9.21 -9.17 -4.89
N LEU A 8 9.93 -10.29 -4.95
CA LEU A 8 11.03 -10.59 -4.04
C LEU A 8 12.34 -10.11 -4.66
N VAL A 9 13.11 -9.39 -3.89
CA VAL A 9 14.37 -8.78 -4.32
C VAL A 9 15.45 -8.97 -3.27
N GLU A 10 16.72 -8.89 -3.69
CA GLU A 10 17.84 -8.80 -2.76
C GLU A 10 17.74 -7.51 -1.94
N ASN A 11 18.01 -7.61 -0.63
CA ASN A 11 17.94 -6.47 0.29
C ASN A 11 19.28 -5.76 0.39
N HIS A 12 19.61 -4.97 -0.62
CA HIS A 12 20.80 -4.11 -0.59
C HIS A 12 20.54 -2.75 -1.23
N ALA A 13 21.46 -1.82 -1.03
CA ALA A 13 21.37 -0.46 -1.55
C ALA A 13 21.22 -0.43 -3.09
N GLY A 14 20.36 0.45 -3.59
CA GLY A 14 20.18 0.67 -5.02
C GLY A 14 19.10 -0.18 -5.70
N VAL A 15 18.64 -1.26 -5.09
CA VAL A 15 17.59 -2.15 -5.68
C VAL A 15 16.30 -1.39 -5.95
N LEU A 16 15.78 -0.67 -4.96
CA LEU A 16 14.56 0.12 -5.12
C LEU A 16 14.71 1.22 -6.19
N SER A 17 15.88 1.85 -6.26
CA SER A 17 16.19 2.86 -7.28
C SER A 17 16.18 2.27 -8.70
N ARG A 18 16.69 1.05 -8.89
CA ARG A 18 16.67 0.36 -10.18
C ARG A 18 15.25 0.00 -10.59
N ILE A 19 14.43 -0.48 -9.66
CA ILE A 19 13.03 -0.81 -9.92
C ILE A 19 12.24 0.45 -10.29
N SER A 20 12.31 1.50 -9.48
CA SER A 20 11.61 2.76 -9.78
C SER A 20 12.08 3.39 -11.10
N GLY A 21 13.39 3.34 -11.39
CA GLY A 21 13.97 3.78 -12.64
C GLY A 21 13.49 2.99 -13.86
N LEU A 22 13.21 1.69 -13.69
CA LEU A 22 12.61 0.87 -14.75
C LEU A 22 11.19 1.36 -15.09
N PHE A 23 10.35 1.59 -14.08
CA PHE A 23 8.99 2.10 -14.28
C PHE A 23 9.01 3.47 -14.96
N SER A 24 9.87 4.39 -14.49
CA SER A 24 10.02 5.73 -15.06
C SER A 24 10.44 5.70 -16.53
N ARG A 25 11.45 4.92 -16.88
CA ARG A 25 11.94 4.82 -18.28
C ARG A 25 10.91 4.21 -19.24
N ARG A 26 9.98 3.41 -18.74
CA ARG A 26 8.94 2.76 -19.54
C ARG A 26 7.61 3.50 -19.52
N GLY A 27 7.52 4.59 -18.76
CA GLY A 27 6.29 5.37 -18.63
C GLY A 27 5.18 4.65 -17.87
N PHE A 28 5.52 3.67 -17.04
CA PHE A 28 4.55 2.98 -16.19
C PHE A 28 4.30 3.80 -14.93
N ASN A 29 3.04 4.09 -14.63
CA ASN A 29 2.67 4.76 -13.40
C ASN A 29 2.59 3.78 -12.22
N ILE A 30 3.20 4.15 -11.11
CA ILE A 30 3.09 3.45 -9.83
C ILE A 30 2.08 4.20 -8.96
N ASP A 31 0.95 3.58 -8.67
CA ASP A 31 -0.07 4.15 -7.77
C ASP A 31 0.32 4.00 -6.31
N SER A 32 0.96 2.87 -5.98
CA SER A 32 1.34 2.53 -4.61
C SER A 32 2.56 1.61 -4.62
N LEU A 33 3.47 1.85 -3.70
CA LEU A 33 4.68 1.06 -3.53
C LEU A 33 4.96 0.89 -2.04
N ALA A 34 5.00 -0.34 -1.58
CA ALA A 34 5.36 -0.70 -0.22
C ALA A 34 6.52 -1.70 -0.23
N VAL A 35 7.50 -1.48 0.63
CA VAL A 35 8.71 -2.30 0.74
C VAL A 35 8.92 -2.72 2.18
N GLY A 36 9.23 -3.98 2.40
CA GLY A 36 9.60 -4.49 3.70
C GLY A 36 10.54 -5.69 3.59
N VAL A 37 11.36 -5.87 4.61
CA VAL A 37 12.23 -7.05 4.74
C VAL A 37 11.36 -8.27 5.04
N THR A 38 11.73 -9.44 4.52
CA THR A 38 11.05 -10.71 4.79
C THR A 38 11.60 -11.36 6.08
N ASP A 39 11.21 -12.59 6.36
CA ASP A 39 11.81 -13.44 7.40
C ASP A 39 13.31 -13.72 7.13
N ASN A 40 13.76 -13.59 5.89
CA ASN A 40 15.16 -13.56 5.53
C ASN A 40 15.63 -12.10 5.40
N PRO A 41 16.55 -11.60 6.27
CA PRO A 41 17.02 -10.22 6.24
C PRO A 41 17.74 -9.81 4.95
N GLU A 42 18.20 -10.77 4.15
CA GLU A 42 18.82 -10.52 2.85
C GLU A 42 17.82 -10.36 1.70
N ILE A 43 16.52 -10.54 1.99
CA ILE A 43 15.45 -10.49 0.99
C ILE A 43 14.39 -9.47 1.43
N SER A 44 14.06 -8.57 0.54
CA SER A 44 12.93 -7.65 0.68
C SER A 44 11.78 -8.07 -0.22
N ARG A 45 10.58 -7.77 0.23
CA ARG A 45 9.35 -7.90 -0.56
C ARG A 45 8.82 -6.52 -0.91
N ILE A 46 8.57 -6.31 -2.19
CA ILE A 46 7.96 -5.10 -2.72
C ILE A 46 6.55 -5.44 -3.19
N THR A 47 5.56 -4.67 -2.77
CA THR A 47 4.21 -4.72 -3.33
C THR A 47 3.99 -3.46 -4.15
N ILE A 48 3.72 -3.62 -5.43
CA ILE A 48 3.52 -2.54 -6.39
C ILE A 48 2.06 -2.59 -6.86
N VAL A 49 1.36 -1.47 -6.78
CA VAL A 49 0.08 -1.28 -7.45
C VAL A 49 0.32 -0.38 -8.66
N ALA A 50 0.03 -0.90 -9.84
CA ALA A 50 0.22 -0.19 -11.10
C ALA A 50 -1.07 -0.20 -11.91
N GLU A 51 -1.31 0.88 -12.66
CA GLU A 51 -2.44 0.99 -13.57
C GLU A 51 -2.02 0.56 -14.99
N GLY A 52 -2.85 -0.28 -15.59
CA GLY A 52 -2.60 -0.73 -16.96
C GLY A 52 -3.62 -1.76 -17.44
N ASN A 53 -3.46 -2.19 -18.68
CA ASN A 53 -4.12 -3.37 -19.23
C ASN A 53 -3.23 -4.61 -19.02
N ASP A 54 -3.74 -5.79 -19.35
CA ASP A 54 -3.02 -7.05 -19.16
C ASP A 54 -1.68 -7.08 -19.91
N TYR A 55 -1.61 -6.48 -21.11
CA TYR A 55 -0.37 -6.35 -21.86
C TYR A 55 0.67 -5.51 -21.12
N THR A 56 0.24 -4.39 -20.53
CA THR A 56 1.13 -3.52 -19.72
C THR A 56 1.70 -4.27 -18.54
N VAL A 57 0.88 -5.04 -17.84
CA VAL A 57 1.29 -5.83 -16.68
C VAL A 57 2.28 -6.93 -17.07
N GLU A 58 2.02 -7.64 -18.16
CA GLU A 58 2.95 -8.63 -18.71
C GLU A 58 4.32 -8.01 -19.06
N GLN A 59 4.32 -6.80 -19.64
CA GLN A 59 5.55 -6.07 -19.91
C GLN A 59 6.29 -5.69 -18.63
N ILE A 60 5.57 -5.21 -17.60
CA ILE A 60 6.15 -4.91 -16.28
C ILE A 60 6.83 -6.16 -15.70
N GLU A 61 6.14 -7.31 -15.67
CA GLU A 61 6.71 -8.56 -15.17
C GLU A 61 7.97 -8.98 -15.93
N LYS A 62 7.91 -8.95 -17.27
CA LYS A 62 9.06 -9.29 -18.13
C LYS A 62 10.26 -8.39 -17.87
N GLN A 63 10.03 -7.09 -17.66
CA GLN A 63 11.12 -6.15 -17.39
C GLN A 63 11.68 -6.29 -15.97
N LEU A 64 10.84 -6.53 -14.98
CA LEU A 64 11.28 -6.80 -13.61
C LEU A 64 12.14 -8.06 -13.54
N ASN A 65 11.74 -9.13 -14.22
CA ASN A 65 12.50 -10.39 -14.26
C ASN A 65 13.88 -10.29 -14.96
N LYS A 66 14.16 -9.19 -15.67
CA LYS A 66 15.49 -8.93 -16.26
C LYS A 66 16.46 -8.26 -15.30
N LEU A 67 15.97 -7.73 -14.18
CA LEU A 67 16.84 -7.10 -13.18
C LEU A 67 17.55 -8.19 -12.36
N ILE A 68 18.87 -8.05 -12.22
CA ILE A 68 19.70 -9.05 -11.53
C ILE A 68 19.31 -9.22 -10.06
N ASP A 69 18.86 -8.13 -9.42
CA ASP A 69 18.48 -8.11 -8.01
C ASP A 69 17.07 -8.68 -7.76
N VAL A 70 16.31 -8.95 -8.81
CA VAL A 70 14.95 -9.49 -8.71
C VAL A 70 14.99 -11.00 -8.67
N ILE A 71 14.50 -11.56 -7.56
CA ILE A 71 14.49 -13.00 -7.32
C ILE A 71 13.23 -13.63 -7.91
N LYS A 72 12.09 -13.00 -7.72
CA LYS A 72 10.80 -13.51 -8.17
C LYS A 72 9.75 -12.41 -8.30
N VAL A 73 8.96 -12.51 -9.34
CA VAL A 73 7.83 -11.60 -9.61
C VAL A 73 6.55 -12.43 -9.70
N ARG A 74 5.46 -11.89 -9.16
CA ARG A 74 4.12 -12.47 -9.32
C ARG A 74 3.07 -11.37 -9.35
N THR A 75 2.29 -11.31 -10.40
CA THR A 75 1.02 -10.58 -10.41
C THR A 75 -0.01 -11.39 -9.62
N LEU A 76 -0.66 -10.74 -8.67
CA LEU A 76 -1.69 -11.37 -7.85
C LEU A 76 -3.03 -11.29 -8.57
N PRO A 77 -3.69 -12.46 -8.85
CA PRO A 77 -4.97 -12.47 -9.54
C PRO A 77 -6.05 -11.72 -8.75
N ALA A 78 -6.91 -10.99 -9.43
CA ALA A 78 -8.02 -10.28 -8.81
C ALA A 78 -8.86 -11.25 -7.96
N HIS A 79 -9.24 -10.81 -6.76
CA HIS A 79 -10.02 -11.58 -5.77
C HIS A 79 -9.32 -12.78 -5.11
N GLU A 80 -8.11 -13.13 -5.53
CA GLU A 80 -7.33 -14.25 -4.96
C GLU A 80 -6.26 -13.82 -3.96
N PHE A 81 -6.25 -12.57 -3.54
CA PHE A 81 -5.31 -12.06 -2.55
C PHE A 81 -5.99 -11.27 -1.44
N LEU A 82 -5.29 -11.16 -0.33
CA LEU A 82 -5.63 -10.27 0.78
C LEU A 82 -4.79 -9.02 0.65
N GLN A 83 -5.42 -7.86 0.83
CA GLN A 83 -4.77 -6.56 0.75
C GLN A 83 -5.04 -5.77 2.02
N ARG A 84 -4.03 -5.06 2.51
CA ARG A 84 -4.16 -4.11 3.61
C ARG A 84 -3.30 -2.88 3.34
N GLU A 85 -3.76 -1.77 3.87
CA GLU A 85 -3.06 -0.49 3.88
C GLU A 85 -3.28 0.14 5.25
N LEU A 86 -2.28 0.80 5.79
CA LEU A 86 -2.39 1.60 7.01
C LEU A 86 -2.46 3.07 6.64
N LEU A 87 -3.47 3.74 7.17
CA LEU A 87 -3.66 5.19 7.08
C LEU A 87 -3.52 5.79 8.47
N MET A 88 -2.78 6.90 8.57
CA MET A 88 -2.86 7.84 9.69
C MET A 88 -3.34 9.19 9.16
N ILE A 89 -4.34 9.76 9.81
CA ILE A 89 -4.97 11.01 9.38
C ILE A 89 -5.17 11.95 10.56
N LYS A 90 -4.71 13.18 10.43
CA LYS A 90 -4.87 14.25 11.42
C LYS A 90 -5.92 15.24 10.93
N ILE A 91 -6.85 15.55 11.80
CA ILE A 91 -7.97 16.45 11.53
C ILE A 91 -7.94 17.58 12.54
N ASN A 92 -8.09 18.81 12.06
CA ASN A 92 -8.32 19.96 12.91
C ASN A 92 -9.83 20.04 13.21
N VAL A 93 -10.21 19.87 14.46
CA VAL A 93 -11.61 19.79 14.86
C VAL A 93 -11.88 20.52 16.16
N GLY A 94 -12.89 21.41 16.12
CA GLY A 94 -13.42 22.05 17.32
C GLY A 94 -14.25 21.08 18.18
N ALA A 95 -14.52 21.49 19.40
CA ALA A 95 -15.27 20.68 20.37
C ALA A 95 -16.68 20.28 19.86
N ASP A 96 -17.29 21.12 19.04
CA ASP A 96 -18.62 20.94 18.44
C ASP A 96 -18.71 19.77 17.43
N LYS A 97 -17.61 19.51 16.71
CA LYS A 97 -17.51 18.44 15.69
C LYS A 97 -16.86 17.15 16.17
N ARG A 98 -16.30 17.16 17.35
CA ARG A 98 -15.49 16.04 17.88
C ARG A 98 -16.31 14.76 18.01
N SER A 99 -17.53 14.83 18.49
CA SER A 99 -18.42 13.68 18.64
C SER A 99 -18.78 13.01 17.30
N GLU A 100 -18.95 13.80 16.24
CA GLU A 100 -19.21 13.27 14.91
C GLU A 100 -18.02 12.45 14.38
N ILE A 101 -16.79 12.96 14.56
CA ILE A 101 -15.56 12.25 14.16
C ILE A 101 -15.37 10.97 14.96
N MET A 102 -15.64 11.00 16.26
CA MET A 102 -15.57 9.80 17.11
C MET A 102 -16.58 8.73 16.64
N THR A 103 -17.79 9.14 16.27
CA THR A 103 -18.79 8.23 15.69
C THR A 103 -18.33 7.61 14.37
N ILE A 104 -17.75 8.41 13.47
CA ILE A 104 -17.19 7.91 12.20
C ILE A 104 -16.05 6.91 12.49
N ALA A 105 -15.15 7.24 13.41
CA ALA A 105 -14.06 6.36 13.80
C ALA A 105 -14.57 5.02 14.33
N GLU A 106 -15.58 5.04 15.21
CA GLU A 106 -16.19 3.84 15.77
C GLU A 106 -16.83 2.96 14.68
N ILE A 107 -17.64 3.55 13.79
CA ILE A 107 -18.30 2.82 12.68
C ILE A 107 -17.27 2.18 11.76
N MET A 108 -16.16 2.86 11.49
CA MET A 108 -15.11 2.39 10.59
C MET A 108 -14.06 1.52 11.29
N ASN A 109 -14.20 1.29 12.61
CA ASN A 109 -13.19 0.62 13.44
C ASN A 109 -11.80 1.28 13.38
N ALA A 110 -11.76 2.59 13.23
CA ALA A 110 -10.55 3.37 13.30
C ALA A 110 -10.16 3.63 14.77
N LYS A 111 -8.88 3.71 15.05
CA LYS A 111 -8.34 4.00 16.38
C LYS A 111 -8.01 5.49 16.49
N ILE A 112 -8.32 6.08 17.64
CA ILE A 112 -7.80 7.39 18.01
C ILE A 112 -6.42 7.16 18.63
N ILE A 113 -5.37 7.68 18.00
CA ILE A 113 -3.97 7.50 18.41
C ILE A 113 -3.37 8.75 19.05
N ASP A 114 -3.96 9.91 18.78
CA ASP A 114 -3.60 11.18 19.43
C ASP A 114 -4.83 12.09 19.49
N LEU A 115 -4.95 12.84 20.59
CA LEU A 115 -6.06 13.74 20.85
C LEU A 115 -5.57 14.98 21.59
N THR A 116 -5.85 16.16 21.04
CA THR A 116 -5.62 17.45 21.68
C THR A 116 -6.92 18.25 21.79
N HIS A 117 -6.85 19.48 22.26
CA HIS A 117 -8.03 20.37 22.30
C HIS A 117 -8.56 20.74 20.91
N THR A 118 -7.71 20.73 19.89
CA THR A 118 -8.02 21.20 18.54
C THR A 118 -7.81 20.18 17.44
N THR A 119 -7.19 19.04 17.74
CA THR A 119 -6.86 18.02 16.75
C THR A 119 -7.20 16.62 17.21
N VAL A 120 -7.56 15.76 16.26
CA VAL A 120 -7.70 14.32 16.42
C VAL A 120 -6.85 13.63 15.37
N THR A 121 -6.05 12.65 15.79
CA THR A 121 -5.31 11.79 14.86
C THR A 121 -5.88 10.38 14.93
N LEU A 122 -6.27 9.86 13.78
CA LEU A 122 -6.90 8.56 13.62
C LEU A 122 -5.99 7.62 12.83
N GLU A 123 -6.06 6.34 13.18
CA GLU A 123 -5.39 5.23 12.48
C GLU A 123 -6.44 4.24 11.97
N LEU A 124 -6.33 3.83 10.71
CA LEU A 124 -7.14 2.77 10.13
C LEU A 124 -6.27 1.82 9.30
N SER A 125 -6.37 0.52 9.57
CA SER A 125 -5.80 -0.53 8.74
C SER A 125 -6.91 -1.33 8.10
N ASP A 126 -7.06 -1.20 6.77
CA ASP A 126 -8.11 -1.87 6.01
C ASP A 126 -7.72 -2.03 4.53
N THR A 127 -8.66 -2.46 3.70
CA THR A 127 -8.53 -2.46 2.24
C THR A 127 -8.40 -1.03 1.71
N THR A 128 -7.73 -0.86 0.59
CA THR A 128 -7.59 0.47 -0.05
C THR A 128 -8.96 1.13 -0.32
N TYR A 129 -9.99 0.32 -0.61
CA TYR A 129 -11.35 0.81 -0.81
C TYR A 129 -11.93 1.44 0.47
N HIS A 130 -11.85 0.75 1.61
CA HIS A 130 -12.34 1.27 2.89
C HIS A 130 -11.52 2.47 3.37
N ILE A 131 -10.21 2.45 3.17
CA ILE A 131 -9.33 3.59 3.45
C ILE A 131 -9.75 4.83 2.66
N ALA A 132 -10.01 4.70 1.37
CA ALA A 132 -10.47 5.82 0.54
C ALA A 132 -11.84 6.36 0.99
N ARG A 133 -12.77 5.49 1.36
CA ARG A 133 -14.06 5.90 1.90
C ARG A 133 -13.94 6.62 3.24
N PHE A 134 -13.09 6.14 4.13
CA PHE A 134 -12.83 6.77 5.41
C PHE A 134 -12.26 8.18 5.22
N GLU A 135 -11.28 8.34 4.35
CA GLU A 135 -10.73 9.64 3.99
C GLU A 135 -11.81 10.59 3.44
N GLU A 136 -12.66 10.10 2.54
CA GLU A 136 -13.74 10.90 1.95
C GLU A 136 -14.74 11.40 3.01
N MET A 137 -15.10 10.55 3.97
CA MET A 137 -15.99 10.91 5.08
C MET A 137 -15.38 11.99 5.99
N LEU A 138 -14.06 12.04 6.10
CA LEU A 138 -13.34 12.97 6.98
C LEU A 138 -12.97 14.30 6.28
N LYS A 139 -12.98 14.37 4.95
CA LYS A 139 -12.69 15.60 4.20
C LYS A 139 -13.46 16.83 4.66
N PRO A 140 -14.78 16.76 4.97
CA PRO A 140 -15.55 17.94 5.40
C PRO A 140 -15.07 18.56 6.73
N TYR A 141 -14.34 17.81 7.54
CA TYR A 141 -13.88 18.24 8.87
C TYR A 141 -12.52 18.96 8.85
N GLY A 142 -11.85 19.02 7.70
CA GLY A 142 -10.56 19.68 7.56
C GLY A 142 -9.36 18.77 7.89
N ILE A 143 -8.94 17.99 6.89
CA ILE A 143 -7.73 17.17 6.99
C ILE A 143 -6.51 18.08 7.00
N THR A 144 -5.67 17.95 8.03
CA THR A 144 -4.43 18.71 8.18
C THR A 144 -3.24 17.94 7.62
N GLU A 145 -3.22 16.63 7.86
CA GLU A 145 -2.12 15.77 7.43
C GLU A 145 -2.62 14.35 7.20
N ILE A 146 -2.06 13.68 6.20
CA ILE A 146 -2.37 12.30 5.87
C ILE A 146 -1.10 11.54 5.51
N VAL A 147 -0.96 10.33 6.04
CA VAL A 147 0.16 9.43 5.75
C VAL A 147 -0.38 8.03 5.47
N ARG A 148 0.15 7.40 4.43
CA ARG A 148 -0.23 6.04 4.02
C ARG A 148 1.00 5.17 3.81
N THR A 149 0.90 3.90 4.16
CA THR A 149 1.96 2.92 3.86
C THR A 149 2.02 2.56 2.38
N GLY A 150 0.93 2.75 1.66
CA GLY A 150 0.66 2.01 0.43
C GLY A 150 0.16 0.60 0.74
N ALA A 151 -0.35 -0.06 -0.29
CA ALA A 151 -0.94 -1.39 -0.15
C ALA A 151 0.13 -2.47 -0.02
N ILE A 152 -0.05 -3.36 0.95
CA ILE A 152 0.63 -4.66 1.01
C ILE A 152 -0.37 -5.75 0.66
N ALA A 153 0.10 -6.83 0.02
CA ALA A 153 -0.77 -7.90 -0.42
C ALA A 153 -0.11 -9.28 -0.31
N ILE A 154 -0.92 -10.29 -0.03
CA ILE A 154 -0.52 -11.69 0.04
C ILE A 154 -1.59 -12.56 -0.61
N GLN A 155 -1.18 -13.59 -1.36
CA GLN A 155 -2.11 -14.51 -2.00
C GLN A 155 -2.90 -15.30 -0.95
N LYS A 156 -4.16 -15.57 -1.24
CA LYS A 156 -5.02 -16.43 -0.40
C LYS A 156 -4.63 -17.91 -0.52
N GLY A 157 -5.00 -18.68 0.49
CA GLY A 157 -4.80 -20.12 0.50
C GLY A 157 -3.36 -20.54 0.83
N SER A 158 -2.96 -21.69 0.33
CA SER A 158 -1.65 -22.30 0.59
C SER A 158 -0.53 -21.80 -0.33
N ASP A 159 -0.87 -21.11 -1.42
CA ASP A 159 0.11 -20.58 -2.36
C ASP A 159 0.91 -19.43 -1.74
N ALA A 160 2.22 -19.51 -1.86
CA ALA A 160 3.12 -18.49 -1.33
C ALA A 160 4.15 -18.02 -2.37
N LEU A 161 4.47 -16.73 -2.32
CA LEU A 161 5.60 -16.19 -3.02
C LEU A 161 6.85 -16.40 -2.16
N GLN A 162 7.59 -17.46 -2.43
CA GLN A 162 8.80 -17.86 -1.68
C GLN A 162 9.96 -18.08 -2.62
N VAL A 163 11.18 -17.90 -2.10
CA VAL A 163 12.39 -18.40 -2.72
C VAL A 163 12.42 -19.91 -2.47
N LYS A 164 12.40 -20.72 -3.53
CA LYS A 164 12.60 -22.16 -3.36
C LYS A 164 14.00 -22.38 -2.78
N LYS A 165 14.04 -23.05 -1.63
CA LYS A 165 15.30 -23.55 -1.07
C LYS A 165 15.93 -24.58 -2.00
#